data_fc7611617888f98798eabfaa98b1d323
#
_entry.id   fc7611617888f98798eabfaa98b1d323
#
_cell.length_a   1.000
_cell.length_b   1.000
_cell.length_c   1.000
_cell.angle_alpha   90.00
_cell.angle_beta   90.00
_cell.angle_gamma   90.00
#
_symmetry.space_group_name_H-M   'P 1'
#
loop_
_entity.id
_entity.type
_entity.pdbx_description
1 polymer ?
#
loop_
_entity_poly.entity_id
_entity_poly.type
_entity_poly.pdbx_seq_one_letter_code
_entity_poly.pdbx_strand_id
1 'polypeptide(L)'
;MSIIGAAVGIGAQDTRCRQGPDRLQACGLMARLADEPHGVSWSGTVREDTGVDVVYESARFCERLARKVYDALQNNPRIGVVGGDHSCAIGTWSGVYQAIAGNGPLGLIWIDAHMDSHTPDTSPSGALHGMPLACLLGHGPGALTGLGVSGPKLAPQHVCLIGVRSFEPAEAALLQKLGVRVFDMDQVRRHGLARVMDDALAYVQKNTAGFGISIDLDAIDPHDAPGVGSPVSAGICGKDLAESLSKMGRHPGLLGLEIAEFNPDKDVNNRTAKLVIDLLAATVGLRG
;
A
#
# COMPACT_ATOMS: atom_id res chain seq x y z
N MET A 1 10.41 8.49 -11.61
CA MET A 1 9.60 7.51 -10.88
C MET A 1 8.81 6.67 -11.87
N SER A 2 8.73 5.36 -11.67
CA SER A 2 7.95 4.44 -12.52
C SER A 2 6.62 4.10 -11.85
N ILE A 3 5.48 4.37 -12.51
CA ILE A 3 4.14 4.03 -12.00
C ILE A 3 3.67 2.72 -12.64
N ILE A 4 3.20 1.81 -11.83
CA ILE A 4 2.71 0.48 -12.21
C ILE A 4 1.25 0.37 -11.79
N GLY A 5 0.38 -0.07 -12.70
CA GLY A 5 -0.98 -0.46 -12.37
C GLY A 5 -1.03 -1.91 -11.87
N ALA A 6 -1.74 -2.14 -10.79
CA ALA A 6 -1.98 -3.47 -10.20
C ALA A 6 -3.49 -3.76 -10.21
N ALA A 7 -4.01 -4.23 -11.34
CA ALA A 7 -5.43 -4.45 -11.58
C ALA A 7 -5.85 -5.83 -11.02
N VAL A 8 -6.08 -5.89 -9.72
CA VAL A 8 -6.52 -7.07 -8.97
C VAL A 8 -7.74 -6.75 -8.11
N GLY A 9 -8.63 -7.69 -7.96
CA GLY A 9 -9.85 -7.61 -7.15
C GLY A 9 -10.20 -8.96 -6.52
N ILE A 10 -9.55 -10.04 -6.97
CA ILE A 10 -9.85 -11.40 -6.55
C ILE A 10 -9.61 -11.64 -5.05
N GLY A 11 -8.77 -10.83 -4.41
CA GLY A 11 -8.50 -10.89 -2.97
C GLY A 11 -9.63 -10.35 -2.10
N ALA A 12 -10.53 -9.55 -2.67
CA ALA A 12 -11.66 -8.92 -1.97
C ALA A 12 -13.00 -9.56 -2.32
N GLN A 13 -14.01 -9.34 -1.45
CA GLN A 13 -15.40 -9.74 -1.77
C GLN A 13 -15.99 -8.86 -2.89
N ASP A 14 -15.64 -7.58 -2.92
CA ASP A 14 -15.99 -6.64 -3.99
C ASP A 14 -14.81 -6.50 -4.95
N THR A 15 -14.85 -7.21 -6.05
CA THR A 15 -13.75 -7.28 -7.03
C THR A 15 -13.56 -6.03 -7.88
N ARG A 16 -14.39 -4.98 -7.69
CA ARG A 16 -14.40 -3.81 -8.58
C ARG A 16 -13.18 -2.91 -8.44
N CYS A 17 -12.44 -3.02 -7.35
CA CYS A 17 -11.15 -2.33 -7.19
C CYS A 17 -10.15 -2.63 -8.32
N ARG A 18 -10.26 -3.80 -9.00
CA ARG A 18 -9.43 -4.12 -10.18
C ARG A 18 -9.51 -3.11 -11.31
N GLN A 19 -10.58 -2.30 -11.36
CA GLN A 19 -10.75 -1.24 -12.35
C GLN A 19 -10.03 0.07 -11.98
N GLY A 20 -9.54 0.16 -10.75
CA GLY A 20 -8.92 1.36 -10.20
C GLY A 20 -7.80 1.93 -11.06
N PRO A 21 -6.78 1.15 -11.47
CA PRO A 21 -5.68 1.64 -12.30
C PRO A 21 -6.11 2.25 -13.63
N ASP A 22 -7.05 1.60 -14.33
CA ASP A 22 -7.55 2.10 -15.61
C ASP A 22 -8.39 3.38 -15.43
N ARG A 23 -9.19 3.43 -14.38
CA ARG A 23 -9.97 4.62 -14.05
C ARG A 23 -9.09 5.81 -13.71
N LEU A 24 -8.02 5.63 -12.95
CA LEU A 24 -7.06 6.69 -12.63
C LEU A 24 -6.39 7.24 -13.88
N GLN A 25 -5.99 6.38 -14.82
CA GLN A 25 -5.47 6.83 -16.10
C GLN A 25 -6.51 7.66 -16.87
N ALA A 26 -7.75 7.17 -16.96
CA ALA A 26 -8.85 7.90 -17.61
C ALA A 26 -9.17 9.24 -16.94
N CYS A 27 -8.92 9.37 -15.63
CA CYS A 27 -9.06 10.62 -14.88
C CYS A 27 -7.85 11.57 -15.02
N GLY A 28 -6.87 11.25 -15.87
CA GLY A 28 -5.77 12.15 -16.18
C GLY A 28 -4.54 12.00 -15.27
N LEU A 29 -4.36 10.86 -14.61
CA LEU A 29 -3.20 10.59 -13.73
C LEU A 29 -1.87 11.00 -14.40
N MET A 30 -1.60 10.46 -15.58
CA MET A 30 -0.31 10.74 -16.24
C MET A 30 -0.19 12.17 -16.74
N ALA A 31 -1.30 12.80 -17.15
CA ALA A 31 -1.29 14.21 -17.54
C ALA A 31 -0.92 15.11 -16.35
N ARG A 32 -1.47 14.83 -15.16
CA ARG A 32 -1.16 15.58 -13.94
C ARG A 32 0.29 15.38 -13.47
N LEU A 33 0.85 14.17 -13.67
CA LEU A 33 2.22 13.85 -13.26
C LEU A 33 3.28 14.22 -14.31
N ALA A 34 2.88 14.55 -15.54
CA ALA A 34 3.81 14.93 -16.61
C ALA A 34 4.58 16.24 -16.32
N ASP A 35 3.98 17.13 -15.52
CA ASP A 35 4.58 18.41 -15.15
C ASP A 35 5.61 18.30 -14.02
N GLU A 36 5.79 17.09 -13.47
CA GLU A 36 6.68 16.88 -12.34
C GLU A 36 8.15 16.82 -12.78
N PRO A 37 9.08 17.54 -12.10
CA PRO A 37 10.45 17.79 -12.58
C PRO A 37 11.33 16.53 -12.65
N HIS A 38 10.92 15.41 -12.06
CA HIS A 38 11.73 14.20 -11.98
C HIS A 38 11.37 13.11 -13.00
N GLY A 39 10.51 13.43 -13.95
CA GLY A 39 10.04 12.49 -14.97
C GLY A 39 9.28 11.30 -14.35
N VAL A 40 7.99 11.23 -14.64
CA VAL A 40 7.15 10.10 -14.24
C VAL A 40 6.71 9.34 -15.47
N SER A 41 6.79 8.02 -15.45
CA SER A 41 6.39 7.17 -16.58
C SER A 41 5.41 6.09 -16.12
N TRP A 42 4.45 5.77 -16.98
CA TRP A 42 3.61 4.60 -16.79
C TRP A 42 4.29 3.37 -17.35
N SER A 43 4.54 2.37 -16.50
CA SER A 43 5.21 1.11 -16.88
C SER A 43 4.25 -0.01 -17.25
N GLY A 44 2.97 0.31 -17.40
CA GLY A 44 1.92 -0.64 -17.75
C GLY A 44 1.21 -1.25 -16.54
N THR A 45 0.19 -2.06 -16.81
CA THR A 45 -0.69 -2.65 -15.79
C THR A 45 -0.48 -4.15 -15.73
N VAL A 46 -0.24 -4.68 -14.53
CA VAL A 46 -0.36 -6.11 -14.24
C VAL A 46 -1.83 -6.40 -13.94
N ARG A 47 -2.38 -7.46 -14.53
CA ARG A 47 -3.79 -7.82 -14.37
C ARG A 47 -3.92 -9.20 -13.77
N GLU A 48 -4.93 -9.40 -12.93
CA GLU A 48 -5.28 -10.74 -12.45
C GLU A 48 -5.70 -11.64 -13.60
N ASP A 49 -5.48 -12.94 -13.47
CA ASP A 49 -6.02 -13.96 -14.37
C ASP A 49 -7.41 -14.38 -13.87
N THR A 50 -8.18 -14.99 -14.75
CA THR A 50 -9.46 -15.59 -14.38
C THR A 50 -9.23 -17.04 -13.98
N GLY A 51 -9.45 -17.36 -12.72
CA GLY A 51 -9.33 -18.70 -12.17
C GLY A 51 -10.30 -18.94 -11.01
N VAL A 52 -10.34 -20.18 -10.53
CA VAL A 52 -11.26 -20.59 -9.44
C VAL A 52 -10.56 -20.67 -8.08
N ASP A 53 -9.24 -20.81 -8.07
CA ASP A 53 -8.44 -20.84 -6.82
C ASP A 53 -7.89 -19.46 -6.53
N VAL A 54 -8.54 -18.77 -5.60
CA VAL A 54 -8.21 -17.39 -5.21
C VAL A 54 -6.76 -17.27 -4.72
N VAL A 55 -6.28 -18.20 -3.91
CA VAL A 55 -4.91 -18.16 -3.36
C VAL A 55 -3.88 -18.34 -4.46
N TYR A 56 -4.11 -19.32 -5.35
CA TYR A 56 -3.20 -19.60 -6.45
C TYR A 56 -3.13 -18.44 -7.45
N GLU A 57 -4.29 -17.92 -7.87
CA GLU A 57 -4.33 -16.80 -8.82
C GLU A 57 -3.76 -15.51 -8.24
N SER A 58 -4.03 -15.23 -6.95
CA SER A 58 -3.41 -14.10 -6.26
C SER A 58 -1.89 -14.26 -6.15
N ALA A 59 -1.39 -15.46 -5.90
CA ALA A 59 0.05 -15.71 -5.85
C ALA A 59 0.71 -15.48 -7.22
N ARG A 60 0.10 -15.97 -8.30
CA ARG A 60 0.58 -15.71 -9.68
C ARG A 60 0.56 -14.23 -10.03
N PHE A 61 -0.50 -13.52 -9.66
CA PHE A 61 -0.59 -12.08 -9.86
C PHE A 61 0.53 -11.36 -9.09
N CYS A 62 0.68 -11.65 -7.79
CA CYS A 62 1.71 -11.05 -6.94
C CYS A 62 3.14 -11.36 -7.43
N GLU A 63 3.39 -12.55 -7.98
CA GLU A 63 4.68 -12.88 -8.58
C GLU A 63 4.99 -12.00 -9.80
N ARG A 64 4.02 -11.82 -10.71
CA ARG A 64 4.20 -10.93 -11.86
C ARG A 64 4.37 -9.48 -11.45
N LEU A 65 3.62 -9.03 -10.45
CA LEU A 65 3.75 -7.67 -9.90
C LEU A 65 5.12 -7.47 -9.25
N ALA A 66 5.58 -8.43 -8.43
CA ALA A 66 6.88 -8.37 -7.78
C ALA A 66 8.02 -8.27 -8.79
N ARG A 67 7.98 -9.08 -9.87
CA ARG A 67 8.96 -9.00 -10.96
C ARG A 67 8.95 -7.63 -11.62
N LYS A 68 7.76 -7.11 -11.94
CA LYS A 68 7.64 -5.79 -12.58
C LYS A 68 8.14 -4.66 -11.69
N VAL A 69 7.89 -4.72 -10.38
CA VAL A 69 8.42 -3.77 -9.38
C VAL A 69 9.94 -3.89 -9.30
N TYR A 70 10.47 -5.10 -9.21
CA TYR A 70 11.92 -5.35 -9.21
C TYR A 70 12.59 -4.74 -10.45
N ASP A 71 12.08 -5.05 -11.64
CA ASP A 71 12.64 -4.54 -12.91
C ASP A 71 12.56 -3.01 -13.00
N ALA A 72 11.49 -2.41 -12.49
CA ALA A 72 11.33 -0.97 -12.46
C ALA A 72 12.37 -0.28 -11.56
N LEU A 73 12.67 -0.86 -10.39
CA LEU A 73 13.68 -0.34 -9.44
C LEU A 73 15.13 -0.51 -9.94
N GLN A 74 15.41 -1.39 -10.90
CA GLN A 74 16.73 -1.45 -11.52
C GLN A 74 17.04 -0.20 -12.35
N ASN A 75 16.01 0.51 -12.83
CA ASN A 75 16.14 1.64 -13.74
C ASN A 75 15.61 2.96 -13.16
N ASN A 76 15.00 2.92 -12.00
CA ASN A 76 14.41 4.08 -11.33
C ASN A 76 14.72 4.04 -9.84
N PRO A 77 15.00 5.20 -9.21
CA PRO A 77 15.26 5.25 -7.78
C PRO A 77 14.00 4.96 -6.93
N ARG A 78 12.81 5.06 -7.54
CA ARG A 78 11.53 4.93 -6.85
C ARG A 78 10.45 4.36 -7.77
N ILE A 79 9.48 3.65 -7.16
CA ILE A 79 8.27 3.20 -7.85
C ILE A 79 7.01 3.81 -7.23
N GLY A 80 5.94 3.83 -8.01
CA GLY A 80 4.58 4.00 -7.53
C GLY A 80 3.74 2.81 -7.99
N VAL A 81 2.88 2.30 -7.13
CA VAL A 81 1.88 1.30 -7.50
C VAL A 81 0.50 1.89 -7.24
N VAL A 82 -0.37 1.85 -8.25
CA VAL A 82 -1.79 2.13 -8.08
C VAL A 82 -2.52 0.81 -8.18
N GLY A 83 -3.04 0.36 -7.04
CA GLY A 83 -3.53 -0.99 -6.84
C GLY A 83 -5.03 -1.15 -7.09
N GLY A 84 -5.42 -2.39 -7.11
CA GLY A 84 -6.77 -2.88 -6.89
C GLY A 84 -7.02 -3.11 -5.42
N ASP A 85 -7.44 -4.33 -5.02
CA ASP A 85 -7.53 -4.68 -3.61
C ASP A 85 -6.14 -4.77 -2.95
N HIS A 86 -6.08 -4.61 -1.62
CA HIS A 86 -4.82 -4.46 -0.88
C HIS A 86 -3.95 -5.74 -0.87
N SER A 87 -4.44 -6.88 -1.39
CA SER A 87 -3.58 -8.07 -1.58
C SER A 87 -2.41 -7.80 -2.55
N CYS A 88 -2.50 -6.77 -3.40
CA CYS A 88 -1.41 -6.35 -4.29
C CYS A 88 -0.14 -5.98 -3.54
N ALA A 89 -0.25 -5.53 -2.29
CA ALA A 89 0.88 -5.19 -1.43
C ALA A 89 1.87 -6.35 -1.25
N ILE A 90 1.38 -7.59 -1.27
CA ILE A 90 2.26 -8.76 -1.21
C ILE A 90 3.24 -8.76 -2.38
N GLY A 91 2.75 -8.52 -3.59
CA GLY A 91 3.58 -8.43 -4.80
C GLY A 91 4.48 -7.20 -4.80
N THR A 92 3.92 -6.03 -4.51
CA THR A 92 4.66 -4.76 -4.48
C THR A 92 5.86 -4.82 -3.55
N TRP A 93 5.64 -5.15 -2.28
CA TRP A 93 6.70 -5.11 -1.28
C TRP A 93 7.65 -6.30 -1.36
N SER A 94 7.22 -7.44 -1.92
CA SER A 94 8.15 -8.53 -2.29
C SER A 94 9.10 -8.11 -3.40
N GLY A 95 8.63 -7.38 -4.41
CA GLY A 95 9.48 -6.86 -5.48
C GLY A 95 10.48 -5.81 -4.99
N VAL A 96 10.04 -4.88 -4.11
CA VAL A 96 10.93 -3.90 -3.47
C VAL A 96 11.97 -4.60 -2.61
N TYR A 97 11.56 -5.57 -1.76
CA TYR A 97 12.47 -6.36 -0.94
C TYR A 97 13.57 -7.06 -1.76
N GLN A 98 13.19 -7.66 -2.89
CA GLN A 98 14.15 -8.28 -3.80
C GLN A 98 15.12 -7.28 -4.41
N ALA A 99 14.65 -6.08 -4.77
CA ALA A 99 15.48 -5.06 -5.40
C ALA A 99 16.56 -4.51 -4.47
N ILE A 100 16.34 -4.53 -3.16
CA ILE A 100 17.29 -4.06 -2.16
C ILE A 100 18.03 -5.21 -1.45
N ALA A 101 17.86 -6.47 -1.91
CA ALA A 101 18.44 -7.64 -1.30
C ALA A 101 19.97 -7.46 -1.13
N GLY A 102 20.46 -7.70 0.07
CA GLY A 102 21.88 -7.51 0.43
C GLY A 102 22.26 -6.11 0.94
N ASN A 103 21.38 -5.10 0.80
CA ASN A 103 21.66 -3.74 1.27
C ASN A 103 21.10 -3.47 2.70
N GLY A 104 20.24 -4.34 3.20
CA GLY A 104 19.63 -4.23 4.51
C GLY A 104 18.12 -4.50 4.51
N PRO A 105 17.45 -4.45 5.67
CA PRO A 105 16.01 -4.64 5.78
C PRO A 105 15.20 -3.55 5.06
N LEU A 106 13.96 -3.88 4.67
CA LEU A 106 12.97 -2.94 4.17
C LEU A 106 12.17 -2.36 5.34
N GLY A 107 12.06 -1.03 5.42
CA GLY A 107 11.12 -0.33 6.28
C GLY A 107 9.76 -0.16 5.58
N LEU A 108 8.64 -0.24 6.33
CA LEU A 108 7.32 -0.01 5.75
C LEU A 108 6.41 0.77 6.69
N ILE A 109 5.83 1.86 6.19
CA ILE A 109 4.72 2.58 6.80
C ILE A 109 3.43 2.09 6.13
N TRP A 110 2.51 1.53 6.93
CA TRP A 110 1.22 1.01 6.50
C TRP A 110 0.12 1.93 7.00
N ILE A 111 -0.53 2.66 6.10
CA ILE A 111 -1.57 3.64 6.42
C ILE A 111 -2.91 3.02 6.04
N ASP A 112 -3.74 2.70 7.05
CA ASP A 112 -4.91 1.85 6.88
C ASP A 112 -5.91 2.04 8.04
N ALA A 113 -7.21 1.87 7.77
CA ALA A 113 -8.21 1.75 8.82
C ALA A 113 -8.16 0.40 9.53
N HIS A 114 -7.67 -0.63 8.84
CA HIS A 114 -7.58 -2.02 9.28
C HIS A 114 -6.17 -2.41 9.70
N MET A 115 -5.97 -3.66 10.09
CA MET A 115 -4.63 -4.17 10.41
C MET A 115 -4.06 -5.08 9.32
N ASP A 116 -4.90 -5.59 8.43
CA ASP A 116 -4.54 -6.46 7.31
C ASP A 116 -3.61 -7.61 7.68
N SER A 117 -3.80 -8.11 8.89
CA SER A 117 -2.94 -9.09 9.54
C SER A 117 -3.66 -10.38 9.92
N HIS A 118 -4.78 -10.67 9.24
CA HIS A 118 -5.39 -11.98 9.31
C HIS A 118 -4.50 -13.07 8.70
N THR A 119 -4.68 -14.27 9.19
CA THR A 119 -4.17 -15.51 8.59
C THR A 119 -5.35 -16.35 8.10
N PRO A 120 -5.15 -17.41 7.31
CA PRO A 120 -6.24 -18.33 6.94
C PRO A 120 -7.01 -18.89 8.14
N ASP A 121 -6.33 -19.05 9.28
CA ASP A 121 -6.93 -19.60 10.50
C ASP A 121 -7.75 -18.56 11.29
N THR A 122 -7.55 -17.28 11.06
CA THR A 122 -8.16 -16.19 11.84
C THR A 122 -9.15 -15.35 11.05
N SER A 123 -9.11 -15.40 9.71
CA SER A 123 -9.98 -14.59 8.86
C SER A 123 -11.41 -15.12 8.86
N PRO A 124 -12.41 -14.31 9.26
CA PRO A 124 -13.81 -14.72 9.21
C PRO A 124 -14.34 -14.87 7.77
N SER A 125 -13.82 -14.09 6.85
CA SER A 125 -14.26 -14.02 5.46
C SER A 125 -13.42 -14.88 4.50
N GLY A 126 -12.18 -15.21 4.88
CA GLY A 126 -11.19 -15.81 4.01
C GLY A 126 -10.65 -14.86 2.93
N ALA A 127 -11.05 -13.58 2.93
CA ALA A 127 -10.63 -12.60 1.95
C ALA A 127 -9.15 -12.25 2.10
N LEU A 128 -8.40 -12.34 1.00
CA LEU A 128 -6.94 -12.16 1.01
C LEU A 128 -6.50 -10.71 1.21
N HIS A 129 -7.36 -9.73 0.88
CA HIS A 129 -7.02 -8.34 1.10
C HIS A 129 -6.89 -7.97 2.58
N GLY A 130 -7.46 -8.76 3.51
CA GLY A 130 -7.24 -8.61 4.95
C GLY A 130 -6.03 -9.39 5.50
N MET A 131 -5.15 -9.92 4.63
CA MET A 131 -4.00 -10.74 5.03
C MET A 131 -2.63 -10.24 4.57
N PRO A 132 -2.50 -9.17 3.75
CA PRO A 132 -1.25 -8.88 3.08
C PRO A 132 -0.11 -8.54 4.04
N LEU A 133 -0.38 -7.82 5.11
CA LEU A 133 0.65 -7.51 6.10
C LEU A 133 1.13 -8.77 6.83
N ALA A 134 0.22 -9.67 7.21
CA ALA A 134 0.59 -10.95 7.79
C ALA A 134 1.46 -11.77 6.83
N CYS A 135 1.10 -11.84 5.54
CA CYS A 135 1.88 -12.54 4.52
C CYS A 135 3.31 -11.97 4.39
N LEU A 136 3.45 -10.64 4.36
CA LEU A 136 4.76 -9.97 4.29
C LEU A 136 5.62 -10.21 5.54
N LEU A 137 4.98 -10.38 6.71
CA LEU A 137 5.62 -10.75 7.97
C LEU A 137 5.87 -12.27 8.11
N GLY A 138 5.52 -13.07 7.10
CA GLY A 138 5.74 -14.51 7.06
C GLY A 138 4.61 -15.38 7.62
N HIS A 139 3.44 -14.80 7.85
CA HIS A 139 2.25 -15.46 8.39
C HIS A 139 1.12 -15.44 7.36
N GLY A 140 0.90 -16.54 6.65
CA GLY A 140 -0.16 -16.63 5.63
C GLY A 140 -0.03 -17.88 4.76
N PRO A 141 -0.82 -17.98 3.67
CA PRO A 141 -0.69 -19.08 2.73
C PRO A 141 0.74 -19.18 2.17
N GLY A 142 1.29 -20.41 2.14
CA GLY A 142 2.66 -20.66 1.70
C GLY A 142 2.98 -20.13 0.29
N ALA A 143 1.97 -20.17 -0.60
CA ALA A 143 2.10 -19.63 -1.95
C ALA A 143 2.32 -18.10 -1.97
N LEU A 144 1.82 -17.36 -0.98
CA LEU A 144 1.95 -15.91 -0.86
C LEU A 144 3.19 -15.51 -0.04
N THR A 145 3.48 -16.22 1.05
CA THR A 145 4.67 -15.95 1.88
C THR A 145 5.98 -16.37 1.21
N GLY A 146 5.92 -17.31 0.27
CA GLY A 146 7.07 -17.84 -0.46
C GLY A 146 7.48 -17.08 -1.73
N LEU A 147 6.80 -15.99 -2.08
CA LEU A 147 7.05 -15.25 -3.33
C LEU A 147 8.51 -14.77 -3.44
N GLY A 148 9.12 -15.08 -4.57
CA GLY A 148 10.49 -14.70 -4.91
C GLY A 148 11.53 -15.30 -3.96
N VAL A 149 11.75 -14.68 -2.81
CA VAL A 149 12.62 -15.19 -1.75
C VAL A 149 11.75 -15.81 -0.66
N SER A 150 12.05 -17.03 -0.25
CA SER A 150 11.30 -17.72 0.81
C SER A 150 11.45 -17.00 2.16
N GLY A 151 10.35 -16.92 2.91
CA GLY A 151 10.31 -16.33 4.25
C GLY A 151 9.80 -14.88 4.28
N PRO A 152 9.85 -14.25 5.46
CA PRO A 152 9.36 -12.88 5.66
C PRO A 152 10.09 -11.86 4.77
N LYS A 153 9.33 -10.91 4.21
CA LYS A 153 9.86 -9.77 3.46
C LYS A 153 10.08 -8.56 4.36
N LEU A 154 9.34 -8.53 5.46
CA LEU A 154 9.39 -7.47 6.46
C LEU A 154 9.80 -8.03 7.82
N ALA A 155 10.56 -7.25 8.56
CA ALA A 155 10.86 -7.52 9.96
C ALA A 155 9.97 -6.61 10.83
N PRO A 156 9.30 -7.16 11.87
CA PRO A 156 8.30 -6.41 12.64
C PRO A 156 8.79 -5.06 13.21
N GLN A 157 10.06 -4.99 13.60
CA GLN A 157 10.70 -3.77 14.13
C GLN A 157 10.93 -2.67 13.08
N HIS A 158 10.66 -2.93 11.81
CA HIS A 158 10.77 -1.97 10.70
C HIS A 158 9.41 -1.69 10.06
N VAL A 159 8.32 -2.09 10.71
CA VAL A 159 6.94 -1.88 10.24
C VAL A 159 6.19 -1.01 11.24
N CYS A 160 5.40 -0.08 10.71
CA CYS A 160 4.57 0.80 11.50
C CYS A 160 3.20 0.99 10.82
N LEU A 161 2.11 0.77 11.56
CA LEU A 161 0.74 1.04 11.10
C LEU A 161 0.30 2.43 11.57
N ILE A 162 -0.49 3.12 10.74
CA ILE A 162 -1.08 4.44 11.06
C ILE A 162 -2.55 4.46 10.64
N GLY A 163 -3.43 4.93 11.53
CA GLY A 163 -4.84 5.18 11.19
C GLY A 163 -5.80 4.08 11.60
N VAL A 164 -5.29 3.00 12.19
CA VAL A 164 -6.08 1.83 12.59
C VAL A 164 -7.23 2.22 13.51
N ARG A 165 -8.46 1.75 13.17
CA ARG A 165 -9.69 2.00 13.94
C ARG A 165 -10.76 0.93 13.76
N SER A 166 -10.54 -0.05 12.86
CA SER A 166 -11.43 -1.19 12.59
C SER A 166 -10.59 -2.45 12.42
N PHE A 167 -10.67 -3.37 13.37
CA PHE A 167 -9.87 -4.60 13.36
C PHE A 167 -10.50 -5.68 14.24
N GLU A 168 -10.16 -6.92 13.99
CA GLU A 168 -10.55 -8.05 14.82
C GLU A 168 -9.47 -8.38 15.88
N PRO A 169 -9.86 -8.97 17.03
CA PRO A 169 -8.94 -9.29 18.12
C PRO A 169 -7.75 -10.16 17.69
N ALA A 170 -7.96 -11.06 16.73
CA ALA A 170 -6.90 -11.97 16.27
C ALA A 170 -5.79 -11.24 15.50
N GLU A 171 -6.13 -10.20 14.73
CA GLU A 171 -5.17 -9.33 14.04
C GLU A 171 -4.30 -8.58 15.06
N ALA A 172 -4.96 -7.90 16.01
CA ALA A 172 -4.26 -7.19 17.07
C ALA A 172 -3.34 -8.11 17.88
N ALA A 173 -3.79 -9.33 18.19
CA ALA A 173 -2.99 -10.31 18.92
C ALA A 173 -1.73 -10.73 18.14
N LEU A 174 -1.82 -10.91 16.82
CA LEU A 174 -0.67 -11.24 15.98
C LEU A 174 0.35 -10.07 15.98
N LEU A 175 -0.10 -8.86 15.66
CA LEU A 175 0.80 -7.69 15.61
C LEU A 175 1.43 -7.38 16.96
N GLN A 176 0.68 -7.50 18.05
CA GLN A 176 1.19 -7.35 19.41
C GLN A 176 2.26 -8.40 19.74
N LYS A 177 2.00 -9.68 19.42
CA LYS A 177 2.97 -10.79 19.62
C LYS A 177 4.26 -10.56 18.85
N LEU A 178 4.18 -10.00 17.65
CA LEU A 178 5.32 -9.69 16.81
C LEU A 178 6.04 -8.40 17.22
N GLY A 179 5.42 -7.55 18.03
CA GLY A 179 5.97 -6.26 18.45
C GLY A 179 5.91 -5.19 17.35
N VAL A 180 4.95 -5.29 16.43
CA VAL A 180 4.73 -4.28 15.38
C VAL A 180 4.19 -2.99 16.00
N ARG A 181 4.72 -1.86 15.57
CA ARG A 181 4.26 -0.53 16.06
C ARG A 181 2.95 -0.15 15.39
N VAL A 182 1.95 0.25 16.20
CA VAL A 182 0.66 0.76 15.71
C VAL A 182 0.43 2.15 16.31
N PHE A 183 0.11 3.10 15.44
CA PHE A 183 -0.47 4.40 15.78
C PHE A 183 -1.95 4.38 15.37
N ASP A 184 -2.83 4.10 16.30
CA ASP A 184 -4.28 4.12 16.06
C ASP A 184 -4.80 5.55 15.80
N MET A 185 -6.06 5.66 15.37
CA MET A 185 -6.67 6.97 15.09
C MET A 185 -6.78 7.86 16.32
N ASP A 186 -6.84 7.32 17.53
CA ASP A 186 -6.85 8.15 18.76
C ASP A 186 -5.48 8.79 19.01
N GLN A 187 -4.40 8.08 18.70
CA GLN A 187 -3.06 8.64 18.73
C GLN A 187 -2.85 9.69 17.63
N VAL A 188 -3.37 9.42 16.41
CA VAL A 188 -3.33 10.39 15.30
C VAL A 188 -4.07 11.69 15.69
N ARG A 189 -5.27 11.58 16.25
CA ARG A 189 -6.05 12.75 16.71
C ARG A 189 -5.35 13.52 17.85
N ARG A 190 -4.74 12.80 18.78
CA ARG A 190 -4.07 13.39 19.95
C ARG A 190 -2.79 14.14 19.60
N HIS A 191 -2.01 13.61 18.67
CA HIS A 191 -0.66 14.12 18.38
C HIS A 191 -0.59 14.89 17.05
N GLY A 192 -1.60 14.76 16.21
CA GLY A 192 -1.62 15.26 14.84
C GLY A 192 -0.92 14.32 13.86
N LEU A 193 -1.44 14.20 12.63
CA LEU A 193 -0.92 13.30 11.60
C LEU A 193 0.56 13.58 11.28
N ALA A 194 0.92 14.85 11.13
CA ALA A 194 2.30 15.24 10.78
C ALA A 194 3.33 14.70 11.79
N ARG A 195 3.02 14.79 13.07
CA ARG A 195 3.91 14.27 14.12
C ARG A 195 3.98 12.75 14.09
N VAL A 196 2.85 12.07 13.93
CA VAL A 196 2.79 10.60 13.84
C VAL A 196 3.59 10.10 12.64
N MET A 197 3.49 10.77 11.49
CA MET A 197 4.25 10.45 10.28
C MET A 197 5.76 10.65 10.47
N ASP A 198 6.18 11.73 11.16
CA ASP A 198 7.60 11.95 11.47
C ASP A 198 8.13 10.87 12.44
N ASP A 199 7.35 10.48 13.45
CA ASP A 199 7.72 9.41 14.41
C ASP A 199 7.76 8.03 13.71
N ALA A 200 6.81 7.75 12.79
CA ALA A 200 6.80 6.53 11.99
C ALA A 200 8.01 6.45 11.06
N LEU A 201 8.35 7.54 10.36
CA LEU A 201 9.53 7.62 9.51
C LEU A 201 10.81 7.32 10.31
N ALA A 202 10.98 7.99 11.46
CA ALA A 202 12.14 7.76 12.33
C ALA A 202 12.23 6.30 12.82
N TYR A 203 11.08 5.64 12.99
CA TYR A 203 11.01 4.23 13.39
C TYR A 203 11.40 3.29 12.27
N VAL A 204 10.78 3.41 11.08
CA VAL A 204 10.97 2.44 10.00
C VAL A 204 12.29 2.57 9.26
N GLN A 205 12.92 3.75 9.26
CA GLN A 205 14.21 3.97 8.58
C GLN A 205 15.42 3.51 9.37
N LYS A 206 15.25 3.16 10.66
CA LYS A 206 16.38 2.80 11.53
C LYS A 206 17.01 1.47 11.09
N ASN A 207 18.27 1.52 10.65
CA ASN A 207 19.04 0.36 10.18
C ASN A 207 18.36 -0.38 9.00
N THR A 208 17.69 0.34 8.10
CA THR A 208 17.09 -0.20 6.87
C THR A 208 17.82 0.30 5.63
N ALA A 209 17.71 -0.43 4.52
CA ALA A 209 18.23 0.00 3.21
C ALA A 209 17.39 1.12 2.58
N GLY A 210 16.18 1.31 3.07
CA GLY A 210 15.20 2.30 2.65
C GLY A 210 13.82 1.89 3.14
N PHE A 211 12.81 2.70 2.81
CA PHE A 211 11.46 2.45 3.25
C PHE A 211 10.44 2.66 2.14
N GLY A 212 9.27 2.04 2.33
CA GLY A 212 8.10 2.24 1.50
C GLY A 212 6.91 2.79 2.29
N ILE A 213 5.89 3.22 1.57
CA ILE A 213 4.60 3.64 2.14
C ILE A 213 3.50 2.88 1.40
N SER A 214 2.68 2.10 2.12
CA SER A 214 1.47 1.47 1.62
C SER A 214 0.26 2.22 2.18
N ILE A 215 -0.67 2.61 1.31
CA ILE A 215 -1.87 3.35 1.68
C ILE A 215 -3.08 2.56 1.21
N ASP A 216 -3.89 2.10 2.16
CA ASP A 216 -5.28 1.79 1.91
C ASP A 216 -6.09 3.08 1.90
N LEU A 217 -6.89 3.30 0.87
CA LEU A 217 -7.71 4.51 0.77
C LEU A 217 -8.80 4.60 1.84
N ASP A 218 -9.15 3.50 2.47
CA ASP A 218 -10.11 3.51 3.58
C ASP A 218 -9.52 4.04 4.91
N ALA A 219 -8.19 4.21 4.99
CA ALA A 219 -7.56 5.00 6.05
C ALA A 219 -8.08 6.43 6.08
N ILE A 220 -8.43 6.97 4.92
CA ILE A 220 -8.93 8.33 4.74
C ILE A 220 -10.43 8.37 5.10
N ASP A 221 -10.89 9.51 5.61
CA ASP A 221 -12.30 9.67 5.92
C ASP A 221 -13.17 9.54 4.64
N PRO A 222 -14.30 8.80 4.68
CA PRO A 222 -15.18 8.64 3.52
C PRO A 222 -15.73 9.96 2.95
N HIS A 223 -15.69 11.05 3.70
CA HIS A 223 -16.01 12.37 3.18
C HIS A 223 -15.01 12.78 2.08
N ASP A 224 -13.73 12.45 2.21
CA ASP A 224 -12.68 12.79 1.24
C ASP A 224 -12.47 11.68 0.22
N ALA A 225 -12.55 10.40 0.64
CA ALA A 225 -12.35 9.22 -0.19
C ALA A 225 -13.56 8.26 -0.14
N PRO A 226 -14.70 8.59 -0.78
CA PRO A 226 -15.89 7.71 -0.77
C PRO A 226 -15.72 6.43 -1.60
N GLY A 227 -14.79 6.42 -2.57
CA GLY A 227 -14.61 5.33 -3.55
C GLY A 227 -13.73 4.20 -3.02
N VAL A 228 -14.15 3.52 -1.94
CA VAL A 228 -13.45 2.40 -1.32
C VAL A 228 -14.38 1.21 -1.06
N GLY A 229 -13.80 0.02 -0.94
CA GLY A 229 -14.52 -1.23 -0.69
C GLY A 229 -15.16 -1.25 0.70
N SER A 230 -14.41 -0.89 1.72
CA SER A 230 -14.72 -1.03 3.16
C SER A 230 -14.58 0.32 3.90
N PRO A 231 -15.47 1.30 3.65
CA PRO A 231 -15.33 2.63 4.24
C PRO A 231 -15.50 2.60 5.76
N VAL A 232 -14.58 3.24 6.48
CA VAL A 232 -14.65 3.43 7.94
C VAL A 232 -14.63 4.92 8.25
N SER A 233 -15.63 5.40 9.00
CA SER A 233 -15.76 6.81 9.37
C SER A 233 -14.67 7.30 10.32
N ALA A 234 -14.53 8.62 10.45
CA ALA A 234 -13.60 9.28 11.35
C ALA A 234 -12.13 8.98 11.02
N GLY A 235 -11.81 8.92 9.74
CA GLY A 235 -10.49 8.66 9.19
C GLY A 235 -9.56 9.86 9.14
N ILE A 236 -8.47 9.68 8.42
CA ILE A 236 -7.45 10.70 8.16
C ILE A 236 -8.02 11.71 7.16
N CYS A 237 -7.75 13.01 7.36
CA CYS A 237 -8.04 14.03 6.35
C CYS A 237 -7.12 13.85 5.14
N GLY A 238 -7.70 13.79 3.94
CA GLY A 238 -6.94 13.57 2.71
C GLY A 238 -5.91 14.68 2.42
N LYS A 239 -6.24 15.94 2.77
CA LYS A 239 -5.32 17.07 2.64
C LYS A 239 -4.11 16.94 3.57
N ASP A 240 -4.32 16.58 4.84
CA ASP A 240 -3.24 16.43 5.82
C ASP A 240 -2.31 15.27 5.43
N LEU A 241 -2.88 14.21 4.83
CA LEU A 241 -2.09 13.09 4.30
C LEU A 241 -1.23 13.55 3.11
N ALA A 242 -1.79 14.31 2.16
CA ALA A 242 -1.04 14.85 1.02
C ALA A 242 0.13 15.77 1.48
N GLU A 243 -0.09 16.63 2.47
CA GLU A 243 0.94 17.48 3.05
C GLU A 243 2.07 16.64 3.70
N SER A 244 1.72 15.59 4.42
CA SER A 244 2.69 14.68 5.03
C SER A 244 3.49 13.91 3.98
N LEU A 245 2.84 13.42 2.93
CA LEU A 245 3.50 12.73 1.81
C LEU A 245 4.43 13.64 1.03
N SER A 246 4.13 14.93 0.89
CA SER A 246 5.02 15.90 0.25
C SER A 246 6.37 16.03 0.99
N LYS A 247 6.35 15.94 2.32
CA LYS A 247 7.59 15.87 3.12
C LYS A 247 8.35 14.56 2.86
N MET A 248 7.64 13.42 2.94
CA MET A 248 8.24 12.09 2.78
C MET A 248 8.77 11.84 1.38
N GLY A 249 8.11 12.37 0.35
CA GLY A 249 8.55 12.28 -1.04
C GLY A 249 9.93 12.87 -1.29
N ARG A 250 10.41 13.78 -0.45
CA ARG A 250 11.76 14.36 -0.52
C ARG A 250 12.83 13.51 0.15
N HIS A 251 12.42 12.50 0.92
CA HIS A 251 13.37 11.69 1.68
C HIS A 251 14.15 10.75 0.76
N PRO A 252 15.50 10.75 0.79
CA PRO A 252 16.30 9.95 -0.14
C PRO A 252 16.12 8.44 0.03
N GLY A 253 15.72 7.98 1.21
CA GLY A 253 15.45 6.57 1.50
C GLY A 253 14.08 6.07 1.08
N LEU A 254 13.19 6.92 0.52
CA LEU A 254 11.90 6.45 0.01
C LEU A 254 12.10 5.65 -1.26
N LEU A 255 11.70 4.37 -1.24
CA LEU A 255 11.80 3.42 -2.37
C LEU A 255 10.51 3.35 -3.19
N GLY A 256 9.37 3.57 -2.57
CA GLY A 256 8.10 3.50 -3.27
C GLY A 256 6.89 3.92 -2.45
N LEU A 257 5.83 4.22 -3.19
CA LEU A 257 4.48 4.46 -2.68
C LEU A 257 3.53 3.48 -3.36
N GLU A 258 2.68 2.82 -2.57
CA GLU A 258 1.54 2.05 -3.05
C GLU A 258 0.25 2.68 -2.55
N ILE A 259 -0.76 2.75 -3.42
CA ILE A 259 -2.12 3.18 -3.05
C ILE A 259 -3.09 2.10 -3.55
N ALA A 260 -3.86 1.50 -2.64
CA ALA A 260 -4.77 0.40 -2.90
C ALA A 260 -6.24 0.75 -2.54
N GLU A 261 -7.16 -0.17 -2.85
CA GLU A 261 -8.61 -0.14 -2.53
C GLU A 261 -9.42 0.94 -3.23
N PHE A 262 -8.92 1.55 -4.31
CA PHE A 262 -9.75 2.44 -5.11
C PHE A 262 -10.84 1.65 -5.85
N ASN A 263 -12.09 1.85 -5.45
CA ASN A 263 -13.28 1.31 -6.10
C ASN A 263 -14.01 2.41 -6.92
N PRO A 264 -13.84 2.43 -8.26
CA PRO A 264 -14.41 3.48 -9.09
C PRO A 264 -15.94 3.56 -9.06
N ASP A 265 -16.62 2.43 -8.85
CA ASP A 265 -18.09 2.36 -8.84
C ASP A 265 -18.72 2.99 -7.59
N LYS A 266 -17.93 3.12 -6.52
CA LYS A 266 -18.33 3.80 -5.28
C LYS A 266 -17.87 5.25 -5.23
N ASP A 267 -17.05 5.70 -6.19
CA ASP A 267 -16.54 7.07 -6.20
C ASP A 267 -17.62 8.08 -6.58
N VAL A 268 -17.60 9.22 -5.92
CA VAL A 268 -18.58 10.30 -6.12
C VAL A 268 -17.88 11.49 -6.79
N ASN A 269 -18.28 11.81 -8.01
CA ASN A 269 -17.72 12.94 -8.79
C ASN A 269 -16.20 12.88 -8.98
N ASN A 270 -15.62 11.68 -9.07
CA ASN A 270 -14.19 11.43 -9.13
C ASN A 270 -13.41 12.03 -7.95
N ARG A 271 -14.03 12.15 -6.77
CA ARG A 271 -13.39 12.74 -5.59
C ARG A 271 -12.19 11.89 -5.14
N THR A 272 -12.40 10.59 -5.01
CA THR A 272 -11.34 9.65 -4.62
C THR A 272 -10.27 9.56 -5.70
N ALA A 273 -10.65 9.48 -6.98
CA ALA A 273 -9.70 9.48 -8.09
C ALA A 273 -8.79 10.71 -8.08
N LYS A 274 -9.36 11.92 -7.87
CA LYS A 274 -8.58 13.16 -7.76
C LYS A 274 -7.64 13.14 -6.56
N LEU A 275 -8.13 12.68 -5.41
CA LEU A 275 -7.30 12.56 -4.22
C LEU A 275 -6.12 11.61 -4.44
N VAL A 276 -6.31 10.43 -5.04
CA VAL A 276 -5.22 9.50 -5.37
C VAL A 276 -4.17 10.16 -6.25
N ILE A 277 -4.60 10.92 -7.26
CA ILE A 277 -3.70 11.66 -8.14
C ILE A 277 -2.91 12.72 -7.36
N ASP A 278 -3.55 13.43 -6.44
CA ASP A 278 -2.90 14.45 -5.61
C ASP A 278 -1.91 13.84 -4.60
N LEU A 279 -2.23 12.67 -4.01
CA LEU A 279 -1.31 11.94 -3.11
C LEU A 279 -0.06 11.48 -3.86
N LEU A 280 -0.22 10.96 -5.08
CA LEU A 280 0.91 10.58 -5.93
C LEU A 280 1.76 11.80 -6.31
N ALA A 281 1.14 12.88 -6.76
CA ALA A 281 1.82 14.12 -7.12
C ALA A 281 2.60 14.71 -5.92
N ALA A 282 1.99 14.71 -4.72
CA ALA A 282 2.65 15.14 -3.49
C ALA A 282 3.92 14.32 -3.19
N THR A 283 3.89 13.01 -3.46
CA THR A 283 5.03 12.11 -3.20
C THR A 283 6.15 12.26 -4.23
N VAL A 284 5.83 12.58 -5.49
CA VAL A 284 6.84 12.79 -6.54
C VAL A 284 7.68 14.04 -6.27
N GLY A 285 7.17 14.95 -5.47
CA GLY A 285 7.90 16.12 -4.99
C GLY A 285 7.74 17.32 -5.88
N LEU A 286 6.70 18.07 -5.67
CA LEU A 286 6.69 19.48 -6.01
C LEU A 286 7.81 20.18 -5.24
N ARG A 287 8.72 20.83 -5.96
CA ARG A 287 9.49 21.92 -5.36
C ARG A 287 8.48 23.02 -5.04
N GLY A 288 8.23 23.25 -3.77
CA GLY A 288 7.65 24.51 -3.35
C GLY A 288 8.60 25.64 -3.63
#